data_3d3c1a37bd47cf053574dccc8bc895a3
#
_entry.id   3d3c1a37bd47cf053574dccc8bc895a3
#
_cell.length_a   1.000
_cell.length_b   1.000
_cell.length_c   1.000
_cell.angle_alpha   90.00
_cell.angle_beta   90.00
_cell.angle_gamma   90.00
#
_symmetry.space_group_name_H-M   'P 1'
#
loop_
_entity.id
_entity.type
_entity.pdbx_description
1 polymer ?
#
loop_
_entity_poly.entity_id
_entity_poly.type
_entity_poly.pdbx_seq_one_letter_code
_entity_poly.pdbx_strand_id
1 'polypeptide(L)'
;AVARLGVAFIEGSHEGGVLATAKHFPGHGDTQTDSHVGLPVVPADWDRLNALELVPFREAVDRGVDAVMTAHVVVSGVQGLEGPPATFDARIMTDLLRGDMGFEGLLFTDALVMGALSERYGTGEVSVPALEAGSDVLLMPTDVTEAIDAVMAAVSAGRLAPERIRASARRVLETKARTGLHVGRMVDLD
;
A
#
# COMPACT_ATOMS: atom_id res chain seq x y z
N ALA A 1 -17.84 -3.40 -14.12
CA ALA A 1 -18.74 -3.27 -12.97
C ALA A 1 -17.98 -2.79 -11.73
N VAL A 2 -16.90 -3.50 -11.30
CA VAL A 2 -16.11 -3.19 -10.08
C VAL A 2 -15.60 -1.75 -10.09
N ALA A 3 -14.94 -1.32 -11.16
CA ALA A 3 -14.40 0.04 -11.27
C ALA A 3 -15.49 1.11 -11.07
N ARG A 4 -16.65 0.97 -11.74
CA ARG A 4 -17.76 1.93 -11.62
C ARG A 4 -18.34 1.98 -10.21
N LEU A 5 -18.48 0.84 -9.54
CA LEU A 5 -19.00 0.80 -8.16
C LEU A 5 -17.96 1.36 -7.17
N GLY A 6 -16.67 1.05 -7.38
CA GLY A 6 -15.58 1.61 -6.58
C GLY A 6 -15.51 3.14 -6.69
N VAL A 7 -15.63 3.68 -7.90
CA VAL A 7 -15.69 5.13 -8.12
C VAL A 7 -16.87 5.76 -7.39
N ALA A 8 -18.09 5.20 -7.52
CA ALA A 8 -19.26 5.71 -6.82
C ALA A 8 -19.11 5.66 -5.29
N PHE A 9 -18.42 4.62 -4.77
CA PHE A 9 -18.11 4.52 -3.35
C PHE A 9 -17.11 5.62 -2.90
N ILE A 10 -16.08 5.89 -3.69
CA ILE A 10 -15.10 6.96 -3.41
C ILE A 10 -15.80 8.31 -3.39
N GLU A 11 -16.59 8.62 -4.42
CA GLU A 11 -17.34 9.88 -4.53
C GLU A 11 -18.29 10.07 -3.33
N GLY A 12 -19.08 9.04 -2.98
CA GLY A 12 -19.99 9.11 -1.82
C GLY A 12 -19.25 9.23 -0.48
N SER A 13 -18.07 8.61 -0.34
CA SER A 13 -17.22 8.78 0.85
C SER A 13 -16.73 10.22 0.98
N HIS A 14 -16.27 10.83 -0.12
CA HIS A 14 -15.85 12.23 -0.15
C HIS A 14 -16.99 13.20 0.16
N GLU A 15 -18.17 12.97 -0.37
CA GLU A 15 -19.37 13.74 -0.04
C GLU A 15 -19.71 13.68 1.45
N GLY A 16 -19.47 12.52 2.07
CA GLY A 16 -19.61 12.32 3.51
C GLY A 16 -18.42 12.84 4.35
N GLY A 17 -17.41 13.44 3.74
CA GLY A 17 -16.21 13.94 4.44
C GLY A 17 -15.25 12.85 4.91
N VAL A 18 -15.33 11.62 4.36
CA VAL A 18 -14.50 10.47 4.71
C VAL A 18 -13.54 10.15 3.58
N LEU A 19 -12.28 9.87 3.93
CA LEU A 19 -11.26 9.44 2.98
C LEU A 19 -11.49 7.98 2.55
N ALA A 20 -11.19 7.67 1.29
CA ALA A 20 -11.36 6.34 0.72
C ALA A 20 -10.00 5.65 0.47
N THR A 21 -9.98 4.32 0.64
CA THR A 21 -8.80 3.49 0.35
C THR A 21 -9.15 2.39 -0.64
N ALA A 22 -8.45 2.36 -1.78
CA ALA A 22 -8.57 1.25 -2.73
C ALA A 22 -7.65 0.10 -2.32
N LYS A 23 -8.18 -1.14 -2.30
CA LYS A 23 -7.42 -2.32 -1.85
C LYS A 23 -7.91 -3.62 -2.49
N HIS A 24 -7.08 -4.63 -2.58
CA HIS A 24 -5.65 -4.68 -2.24
C HIS A 24 -4.83 -4.68 -3.53
N PHE A 25 -3.96 -3.69 -3.68
CA PHE A 25 -3.14 -3.48 -4.88
C PHE A 25 -1.98 -4.49 -4.95
N PRO A 26 -1.63 -5.04 -6.12
CA PRO A 26 -2.13 -4.75 -7.47
C PRO A 26 -3.37 -5.57 -7.90
N GLY A 27 -4.02 -6.30 -6.99
CA GLY A 27 -5.18 -7.15 -7.20
C GLY A 27 -5.01 -8.49 -6.49
N HIS A 28 -5.94 -8.82 -5.59
CA HIS A 28 -5.91 -10.04 -4.74
C HIS A 28 -7.08 -10.99 -5.06
N GLY A 29 -7.87 -10.69 -6.10
CA GLY A 29 -9.13 -11.39 -6.36
C GLY A 29 -8.98 -12.80 -6.94
N ASP A 30 -7.86 -13.12 -7.58
CA ASP A 30 -7.60 -14.43 -8.22
C ASP A 30 -6.47 -15.17 -7.51
N THR A 31 -6.64 -15.39 -6.21
CA THR A 31 -5.73 -16.18 -5.38
C THR A 31 -6.44 -17.37 -4.77
N GLN A 32 -5.73 -18.49 -4.62
CA GLN A 32 -6.24 -19.71 -4.00
C GLN A 32 -5.80 -19.86 -2.53
N THR A 33 -4.84 -19.07 -2.10
CA THR A 33 -4.29 -19.09 -0.74
C THR A 33 -4.72 -17.83 0.00
N ASP A 34 -5.15 -17.99 1.24
CA ASP A 34 -5.42 -16.88 2.15
C ASP A 34 -4.10 -16.26 2.62
N SER A 35 -3.93 -14.97 2.45
CA SER A 35 -2.73 -14.22 2.87
C SER A 35 -2.51 -14.18 4.39
N HIS A 36 -3.51 -14.55 5.18
CA HIS A 36 -3.34 -14.77 6.62
C HIS A 36 -2.61 -16.09 6.95
N VAL A 37 -2.57 -17.04 6.00
CA VAL A 37 -2.00 -18.37 6.19
C VAL A 37 -0.71 -18.56 5.41
N GLY A 38 -0.54 -17.91 4.27
CA GLY A 38 0.64 -18.05 3.43
C GLY A 38 0.73 -16.96 2.37
N LEU A 39 1.80 -16.95 1.60
CA LEU A 39 2.01 -15.96 0.53
C LEU A 39 1.25 -16.37 -0.72
N PRO A 40 0.14 -15.67 -1.08
CA PRO A 40 -0.67 -16.02 -2.24
C PRO A 40 0.04 -15.68 -3.54
N VAL A 41 -0.26 -16.44 -4.59
CA VAL A 41 0.25 -16.19 -5.94
C VAL A 41 -0.90 -15.79 -6.85
N VAL A 42 -0.73 -14.65 -7.52
CA VAL A 42 -1.61 -14.18 -8.61
C VAL A 42 -0.97 -14.62 -9.93
N PRO A 43 -1.61 -15.51 -10.71
CA PRO A 43 -1.06 -16.01 -11.97
C PRO A 43 -1.30 -15.02 -13.11
N ALA A 44 -0.71 -13.83 -13.02
CA ALA A 44 -0.85 -12.74 -13.97
C ALA A 44 0.50 -12.24 -14.45
N ASP A 45 0.58 -11.84 -15.70
CA ASP A 45 1.63 -11.03 -16.29
C ASP A 45 1.18 -9.57 -16.41
N TRP A 46 2.03 -8.70 -16.98
CA TRP A 46 1.71 -7.30 -17.17
C TRP A 46 0.48 -7.07 -18.05
N ASP A 47 0.29 -7.87 -19.09
CA ASP A 47 -0.83 -7.72 -20.02
C ASP A 47 -2.15 -8.03 -19.32
N ARG A 48 -2.20 -9.12 -18.58
CA ARG A 48 -3.38 -9.48 -17.78
C ARG A 48 -3.64 -8.46 -16.67
N LEU A 49 -2.62 -8.06 -15.89
CA LEU A 49 -2.79 -7.03 -14.86
C LEU A 49 -3.44 -5.77 -15.43
N ASN A 50 -2.92 -5.27 -16.57
CA ASN A 50 -3.45 -4.07 -17.22
C ASN A 50 -4.87 -4.25 -17.75
N ALA A 51 -5.20 -5.45 -18.24
CA ALA A 51 -6.51 -5.71 -18.83
C ALA A 51 -7.62 -5.96 -17.79
N LEU A 52 -7.26 -6.38 -16.57
CA LEU A 52 -8.23 -6.83 -15.58
C LEU A 52 -8.01 -6.23 -14.18
N GLU A 53 -6.93 -6.63 -13.50
CA GLU A 53 -6.74 -6.33 -12.09
C GLU A 53 -6.54 -4.84 -11.83
N LEU A 54 -5.81 -4.13 -12.69
CA LEU A 54 -5.49 -2.71 -12.52
C LEU A 54 -6.61 -1.77 -12.97
N VAL A 55 -7.59 -2.22 -13.76
CA VAL A 55 -8.67 -1.37 -14.26
C VAL A 55 -9.40 -0.62 -13.14
N PRO A 56 -9.86 -1.26 -12.04
CA PRO A 56 -10.51 -0.54 -10.96
C PRO A 56 -9.58 0.40 -10.19
N PHE A 57 -8.28 0.09 -10.10
CA PHE A 57 -7.32 0.97 -9.44
C PHE A 57 -7.01 2.22 -10.28
N ARG A 58 -6.89 2.09 -11.61
CA ARG A 58 -6.73 3.26 -12.51
C ARG A 58 -7.91 4.21 -12.36
N GLU A 59 -9.13 3.70 -12.44
CA GLU A 59 -10.34 4.51 -12.25
C GLU A 59 -10.40 5.16 -10.85
N ALA A 60 -9.96 4.44 -9.80
CA ALA A 60 -9.89 4.99 -8.46
C ALA A 60 -8.87 6.14 -8.36
N VAL A 61 -7.69 5.98 -8.96
CA VAL A 61 -6.63 7.01 -9.01
C VAL A 61 -7.11 8.23 -9.80
N ASP A 62 -7.71 8.01 -10.98
CA ASP A 62 -8.26 9.09 -11.82
C ASP A 62 -9.36 9.90 -11.10
N ARG A 63 -10.05 9.27 -10.13
CA ARG A 63 -11.06 9.92 -9.27
C ARG A 63 -10.52 10.45 -7.96
N GLY A 64 -9.21 10.45 -7.78
CA GLY A 64 -8.55 11.05 -6.63
C GLY A 64 -8.72 10.26 -5.34
N VAL A 65 -8.69 8.93 -5.40
CA VAL A 65 -8.70 8.11 -4.17
C VAL A 65 -7.56 8.54 -3.24
N ASP A 66 -7.85 8.66 -1.94
CA ASP A 66 -6.91 9.22 -0.97
C ASP A 66 -5.79 8.28 -0.58
N ALA A 67 -6.08 6.99 -0.60
CA ALA A 67 -5.12 5.98 -0.22
C ALA A 67 -5.24 4.71 -1.07
N VAL A 68 -4.13 3.99 -1.17
CA VAL A 68 -4.06 2.63 -1.70
C VAL A 68 -3.43 1.74 -0.64
N MET A 69 -3.97 0.55 -0.44
CA MET A 69 -3.37 -0.47 0.41
C MET A 69 -2.84 -1.61 -0.46
N THR A 70 -1.60 -2.05 -0.17
CA THR A 70 -0.97 -3.14 -0.92
C THR A 70 -1.48 -4.50 -0.48
N ALA A 71 -1.29 -5.50 -1.34
CA ALA A 71 -1.47 -6.91 -1.00
C ALA A 71 -0.11 -7.59 -0.78
N HIS A 72 -0.05 -8.52 0.17
CA HIS A 72 1.09 -9.45 0.31
C HIS A 72 0.90 -10.63 -0.64
N VAL A 73 1.08 -10.38 -1.95
CA VAL A 73 0.93 -11.38 -3.01
C VAL A 73 2.15 -11.40 -3.92
N VAL A 74 2.42 -12.54 -4.55
CA VAL A 74 3.39 -12.65 -5.64
C VAL A 74 2.62 -12.61 -6.96
N VAL A 75 2.98 -11.72 -7.87
CA VAL A 75 2.47 -11.70 -9.24
C VAL A 75 3.42 -12.50 -10.12
N SER A 76 3.10 -13.77 -10.37
CA SER A 76 4.09 -14.74 -10.87
C SER A 76 4.65 -14.44 -12.26
N GLY A 77 3.86 -13.84 -13.14
CA GLY A 77 4.32 -13.43 -14.47
C GLY A 77 5.16 -12.15 -14.48
N VAL A 78 5.22 -11.43 -13.34
CA VAL A 78 6.03 -10.21 -13.16
C VAL A 78 7.26 -10.45 -12.31
N GLN A 79 7.10 -11.19 -11.22
CA GLN A 79 8.11 -11.38 -10.18
C GLN A 79 8.75 -12.78 -10.20
N GLY A 80 8.15 -13.72 -10.94
CA GLY A 80 8.45 -15.15 -10.82
C GLY A 80 7.74 -15.77 -9.61
N LEU A 81 7.64 -17.09 -9.58
CA LEU A 81 6.95 -17.82 -8.50
C LEU A 81 7.61 -17.66 -7.12
N GLU A 82 8.93 -17.49 -7.11
CA GLU A 82 9.74 -17.30 -5.90
C GLU A 82 10.09 -15.83 -5.65
N GLY A 83 9.40 -14.92 -6.34
CA GLY A 83 9.62 -13.48 -6.20
C GLY A 83 9.20 -12.94 -4.83
N PRO A 84 9.66 -11.72 -4.48
CA PRO A 84 9.22 -11.06 -3.26
C PRO A 84 7.73 -10.72 -3.33
N PRO A 85 7.05 -10.52 -2.20
CA PRO A 85 5.70 -9.95 -2.21
C PRO A 85 5.66 -8.62 -2.96
N ALA A 86 4.54 -8.32 -3.62
CA ALA A 86 4.32 -7.04 -4.32
C ALA A 86 4.59 -5.83 -3.41
N THR A 87 4.31 -5.95 -2.12
CA THR A 87 4.63 -4.95 -1.07
C THR A 87 6.12 -4.54 -1.04
N PHE A 88 7.02 -5.41 -1.51
CA PHE A 88 8.48 -5.16 -1.53
C PHE A 88 9.02 -4.90 -2.94
N ASP A 89 8.16 -4.80 -3.95
CA ASP A 89 8.59 -4.63 -5.34
C ASP A 89 8.37 -3.18 -5.81
N ALA A 90 9.46 -2.43 -5.97
CA ALA A 90 9.43 -1.05 -6.42
C ALA A 90 8.83 -0.89 -7.82
N ARG A 91 8.94 -1.91 -8.70
CA ARG A 91 8.31 -1.87 -10.04
C ARG A 91 6.80 -1.80 -9.94
N ILE A 92 6.21 -2.47 -8.92
CA ILE A 92 4.76 -2.46 -8.68
C ILE A 92 4.35 -1.22 -7.88
N MET A 93 5.07 -0.93 -6.79
CA MET A 93 4.67 0.09 -5.84
C MET A 93 5.02 1.51 -6.28
N THR A 94 6.19 1.69 -6.87
CA THR A 94 6.69 3.00 -7.30
C THR A 94 6.50 3.20 -8.79
N ASP A 95 7.06 2.33 -9.64
CA ASP A 95 7.07 2.59 -11.08
C ASP A 95 5.66 2.51 -11.67
N LEU A 96 4.91 1.47 -11.36
CA LEU A 96 3.54 1.31 -11.85
C LEU A 96 2.57 2.27 -11.14
N LEU A 97 2.44 2.19 -9.79
CA LEU A 97 1.39 2.91 -9.09
C LEU A 97 1.63 4.41 -9.07
N ARG A 98 2.83 4.86 -8.69
CA ARG A 98 3.13 6.30 -8.64
C ARG A 98 3.55 6.87 -9.99
N GLY A 99 4.34 6.10 -10.77
CA GLY A 99 4.82 6.53 -12.09
C GLY A 99 3.73 6.45 -13.14
N ASP A 100 3.35 5.24 -13.55
CA ASP A 100 2.47 5.05 -14.70
C ASP A 100 1.01 5.44 -14.42
N MET A 101 0.53 5.18 -13.19
CA MET A 101 -0.85 5.50 -12.81
C MET A 101 -0.98 6.90 -12.18
N GLY A 102 0.11 7.58 -11.84
CA GLY A 102 0.11 8.94 -11.30
C GLY A 102 -0.48 9.06 -9.87
N PHE A 103 -0.43 8.01 -9.07
CA PHE A 103 -0.98 8.05 -7.71
C PHE A 103 -0.14 8.92 -6.77
N GLU A 104 -0.72 9.95 -6.18
CA GLU A 104 -0.07 10.88 -5.26
C GLU A 104 -0.45 10.71 -3.79
N GLY A 105 -1.50 9.93 -3.50
CA GLY A 105 -2.06 9.73 -2.16
C GLY A 105 -1.18 8.85 -1.24
N LEU A 106 -1.75 8.45 -0.11
CA LEU A 106 -1.08 7.59 0.87
C LEU A 106 -1.01 6.14 0.41
N LEU A 107 0.16 5.54 0.54
CA LEU A 107 0.39 4.14 0.27
C LEU A 107 0.63 3.38 1.57
N PHE A 108 -0.33 2.51 1.92
CA PHE A 108 -0.25 1.65 3.10
C PHE A 108 0.23 0.26 2.71
N THR A 109 0.99 -0.39 3.57
CA THR A 109 1.06 -1.86 3.52
C THR A 109 -0.26 -2.45 4.01
N ASP A 110 -0.59 -3.67 3.62
CA ASP A 110 -1.47 -4.49 4.44
C ASP A 110 -0.77 -4.81 5.78
N ALA A 111 -1.46 -5.46 6.71
CA ALA A 111 -0.93 -5.70 8.04
C ALA A 111 0.34 -6.58 7.98
N LEU A 112 1.47 -6.03 8.43
CA LEU A 112 2.76 -6.72 8.37
C LEU A 112 2.84 -7.95 9.31
N VAL A 113 1.93 -8.05 10.28
CA VAL A 113 1.78 -9.21 11.17
C VAL A 113 1.17 -10.43 10.47
N MET A 114 0.63 -10.28 9.25
CA MET A 114 -0.02 -11.39 8.52
C MET A 114 0.96 -12.52 8.23
N GLY A 115 0.47 -13.78 8.31
CA GLY A 115 1.26 -15.00 8.14
C GLY A 115 2.04 -15.07 6.82
N ALA A 116 1.51 -14.48 5.75
CA ALA A 116 2.23 -14.32 4.47
C ALA A 116 3.64 -13.74 4.62
N LEU A 117 3.84 -12.86 5.59
CA LEU A 117 5.12 -12.21 5.88
C LEU A 117 5.74 -12.70 7.19
N SER A 118 4.98 -12.69 8.30
CA SER A 118 5.51 -12.93 9.64
C SER A 118 6.11 -14.33 9.85
N GLU A 119 5.70 -15.31 9.06
CA GLU A 119 6.27 -16.66 9.08
C GLU A 119 7.58 -16.79 8.30
N ARG A 120 7.91 -15.80 7.46
CA ARG A 120 9.06 -15.84 6.56
C ARG A 120 10.13 -14.81 6.86
N TYR A 121 9.73 -13.70 7.49
CA TYR A 121 10.57 -12.51 7.66
C TYR A 121 10.47 -11.96 9.08
N GLY A 122 11.56 -11.42 9.60
CA GLY A 122 11.57 -10.63 10.83
C GLY A 122 10.96 -9.24 10.62
N THR A 123 10.60 -8.56 11.70
CA THR A 123 9.98 -7.22 11.67
C THR A 123 10.79 -6.20 10.88
N GLY A 124 12.11 -6.17 11.09
CA GLY A 124 13.01 -5.28 10.33
C GLY A 124 13.09 -5.63 8.85
N GLU A 125 13.02 -6.94 8.53
CA GLU A 125 13.10 -7.47 7.17
C GLU A 125 11.85 -7.20 6.33
N VAL A 126 10.71 -6.87 6.95
CA VAL A 126 9.49 -6.45 6.25
C VAL A 126 9.37 -4.93 6.18
N SER A 127 9.80 -4.24 7.23
CA SER A 127 9.60 -2.80 7.39
C SER A 127 10.42 -1.98 6.40
N VAL A 128 11.71 -2.28 6.30
CA VAL A 128 12.63 -1.54 5.43
C VAL A 128 12.32 -1.75 3.94
N PRO A 129 12.19 -3.00 3.42
CA PRO A 129 11.84 -3.21 2.01
C PRO A 129 10.50 -2.60 1.60
N ALA A 130 9.50 -2.61 2.48
CA ALA A 130 8.22 -1.96 2.18
C ALA A 130 8.35 -0.45 1.97
N LEU A 131 9.19 0.22 2.78
CA LEU A 131 9.51 1.64 2.59
C LEU A 131 10.37 1.87 1.35
N GLU A 132 11.35 1.03 1.08
CA GLU A 132 12.18 1.08 -0.14
C GLU A 132 11.31 0.95 -1.39
N ALA A 133 10.33 0.05 -1.37
CA ALA A 133 9.40 -0.15 -2.49
C ALA A 133 8.42 1.01 -2.71
N GLY A 134 8.17 1.87 -1.71
CA GLY A 134 7.33 3.05 -1.91
C GLY A 134 6.21 3.27 -0.88
N SER A 135 6.01 2.37 0.09
CA SER A 135 4.98 2.52 1.12
C SER A 135 5.24 3.73 2.03
N ASP A 136 4.20 4.48 2.36
CA ASP A 136 4.29 5.62 3.28
C ASP A 136 3.98 5.24 4.71
N VAL A 137 3.12 4.25 4.90
CA VAL A 137 2.66 3.80 6.20
C VAL A 137 2.82 2.28 6.31
N LEU A 138 3.48 1.85 7.36
CA LEU A 138 3.63 0.44 7.73
C LEU A 138 2.50 0.08 8.70
N LEU A 139 1.56 -0.76 8.26
CA LEU A 139 0.41 -1.14 9.07
C LEU A 139 0.75 -2.35 9.93
N MET A 140 0.51 -2.26 11.23
CA MET A 140 0.61 -3.35 12.21
C MET A 140 1.90 -4.19 12.07
N PRO A 141 3.10 -3.59 12.20
CA PRO A 141 4.32 -4.39 12.34
C PRO A 141 4.23 -5.24 13.62
N THR A 142 4.85 -6.42 13.61
CA THR A 142 4.82 -7.34 14.76
C THR A 142 5.38 -6.69 16.02
N ASP A 143 6.46 -5.91 15.88
CA ASP A 143 7.04 -5.08 16.92
C ASP A 143 7.33 -3.67 16.38
N VAL A 144 6.67 -2.66 16.95
CA VAL A 144 6.79 -1.26 16.52
C VAL A 144 8.19 -0.70 16.83
N THR A 145 8.76 -1.07 17.95
CA THR A 145 10.09 -0.59 18.35
C THR A 145 11.16 -1.16 17.43
N GLU A 146 11.13 -2.47 17.17
CA GLU A 146 12.02 -3.12 16.22
C GLU A 146 11.88 -2.54 14.80
N ALA A 147 10.65 -2.25 14.35
CA ALA A 147 10.42 -1.61 13.06
C ALA A 147 11.08 -0.22 12.98
N ILE A 148 10.94 0.60 14.03
CA ILE A 148 11.56 1.93 14.11
C ILE A 148 13.09 1.81 14.10
N ASP A 149 13.65 0.91 14.90
CA ASP A 149 15.10 0.72 15.02
C ASP A 149 15.69 0.24 13.67
N ALA A 150 15.01 -0.68 12.98
CA ALA A 150 15.42 -1.14 11.65
C ALA A 150 15.40 -0.02 10.61
N VAL A 151 14.37 0.82 10.61
CA VAL A 151 14.27 1.99 9.72
C VAL A 151 15.37 3.01 10.04
N MET A 152 15.61 3.30 11.31
CA MET A 152 16.70 4.20 11.75
C MET A 152 18.08 3.68 11.32
N ALA A 153 18.32 2.37 11.47
CA ALA A 153 19.54 1.73 11.01
C ALA A 153 19.70 1.82 9.49
N ALA A 154 18.63 1.58 8.74
CA ALA A 154 18.63 1.67 7.27
C ALA A 154 18.91 3.10 6.78
N VAL A 155 18.37 4.13 7.45
CA VAL A 155 18.69 5.53 7.16
C VAL A 155 20.16 5.83 7.48
N SER A 156 20.66 5.39 8.64
CA SER A 156 22.05 5.60 9.04
C SER A 156 23.05 4.90 8.10
N ALA A 157 22.67 3.75 7.55
CA ALA A 157 23.46 3.01 6.58
C ALA A 157 23.33 3.53 5.13
N GLY A 158 22.48 4.54 4.90
CA GLY A 158 22.24 5.10 3.55
C GLY A 158 21.37 4.24 2.63
N ARG A 159 20.72 3.18 3.14
CA ARG A 159 19.75 2.39 2.38
C ARG A 159 18.46 3.14 2.10
N LEU A 160 17.96 3.87 3.11
CA LEU A 160 16.80 4.75 3.00
C LEU A 160 17.26 6.20 3.06
N ALA A 161 16.97 6.97 2.02
CA ALA A 161 17.25 8.40 2.03
C ALA A 161 16.35 9.12 3.05
N PRO A 162 16.89 10.03 3.89
CA PRO A 162 16.07 10.83 4.81
C PRO A 162 14.92 11.56 4.13
N GLU A 163 15.12 11.99 2.88
CA GLU A 163 14.13 12.67 2.05
C GLU A 163 12.93 11.77 1.75
N ARG A 164 13.15 10.45 1.59
CA ARG A 164 12.09 9.48 1.38
C ARG A 164 11.16 9.41 2.61
N ILE A 165 11.75 9.37 3.81
CA ILE A 165 10.98 9.37 5.07
C ILE A 165 10.24 10.69 5.25
N ARG A 166 10.88 11.83 4.98
CA ARG A 166 10.23 13.15 5.03
C ARG A 166 9.07 13.28 4.06
N ALA A 167 9.20 12.73 2.84
CA ALA A 167 8.12 12.74 1.84
C ALA A 167 6.90 11.93 2.34
N SER A 168 7.11 10.76 2.93
CA SER A 168 6.03 9.98 3.54
C SER A 168 5.36 10.71 4.71
N ALA A 169 6.16 11.24 5.63
CA ALA A 169 5.64 12.01 6.76
C ALA A 169 4.81 13.22 6.30
N ARG A 170 5.27 13.92 5.25
CA ARG A 170 4.53 15.03 4.64
C ARG A 170 3.16 14.57 4.12
N ARG A 171 3.08 13.50 3.32
CA ARG A 171 1.80 12.96 2.83
C ARG A 171 0.84 12.62 3.95
N VAL A 172 1.33 12.00 5.02
CA VAL A 172 0.52 11.69 6.21
C VAL A 172 -0.03 12.96 6.85
N LEU A 173 0.81 14.00 7.04
CA LEU A 173 0.40 15.26 7.66
C LEU A 173 -0.57 16.04 6.78
N GLU A 174 -0.33 16.10 5.47
CA GLU A 174 -1.23 16.75 4.50
C GLU A 174 -2.59 16.05 4.46
N THR A 175 -2.62 14.72 4.49
CA THR A 175 -3.86 13.95 4.53
C THR A 175 -4.63 14.20 5.84
N LYS A 176 -3.96 14.22 6.99
CA LYS A 176 -4.56 14.61 8.26
C LYS A 176 -5.08 16.05 8.26
N ALA A 177 -4.38 16.96 7.60
CA ALA A 177 -4.81 18.35 7.50
C ALA A 177 -6.08 18.49 6.65
N ARG A 178 -6.21 17.73 5.55
CA ARG A 178 -7.42 17.72 4.71
C ARG A 178 -8.67 17.29 5.48
N THR A 179 -8.53 16.41 6.45
CA THR A 179 -9.65 15.96 7.32
C THR A 179 -9.88 16.85 8.55
N GLY A 180 -9.16 17.96 8.68
CA GLY A 180 -9.30 18.88 9.81
C GLY A 180 -8.68 18.41 11.12
N LEU A 181 -7.97 17.29 11.16
CA LEU A 181 -7.39 16.71 12.38
C LEU A 181 -6.33 17.60 13.05
N HIS A 182 -5.82 18.59 12.34
CA HIS A 182 -4.87 19.59 12.90
C HIS A 182 -5.59 20.68 13.71
N VAL A 183 -6.92 20.88 13.50
CA VAL A 183 -7.74 21.87 14.20
C VAL A 183 -8.56 21.21 15.30
N GLY A 184 -9.16 20.05 15.02
CA GLY A 184 -9.98 19.32 15.98
C GLY A 184 -9.72 17.81 15.89
N ARG A 185 -9.50 17.16 17.05
CA ARG A 185 -9.22 15.72 17.13
C ARG A 185 -10.44 14.89 17.54
N MET A 186 -11.48 15.57 18.00
CA MET A 186 -12.70 14.92 18.49
C MET A 186 -13.81 15.10 17.48
N VAL A 187 -14.61 14.06 17.34
CA VAL A 187 -15.86 14.11 16.58
C VAL A 187 -16.89 14.89 17.42
N ASP A 188 -17.55 15.88 16.80
CA ASP A 188 -18.70 16.51 17.41
C ASP A 188 -19.86 15.51 17.34
N LEU A 189 -20.46 15.22 18.49
CA LEU A 189 -21.53 14.24 18.63
C LEU A 189 -22.92 14.88 18.77
N ASP A 190 -23.01 16.23 18.64
CA ASP A 190 -24.26 16.96 18.73
C ASP A 190 -25.02 17.04 17.40
#